data_1cee1d4f99b0f39a73522748584091cc
#
_entry.id   1cee1d4f99b0f39a73522748584091cc
#
_cell.length_a   1.000
_cell.length_b   1.000
_cell.length_c   1.000
_cell.angle_alpha   90.00
_cell.angle_beta   90.00
_cell.angle_gamma   90.00
#
_symmetry.space_group_name_H-M   'P 1'
#
loop_
_entity.id
_entity.type
_entity.pdbx_description
1 polymer ?
#
loop_
_entity_poly.entity_id
_entity_poly.type
_entity_poly.pdbx_seq_one_letter_code
_entity_poly.pdbx_strand_id
1 'polypeptide(L)'
;MGVFGALQADKWISAHNKPDDIFLQGTPTVYGKARSINADPLPAPSFDFRDAAKRAMPSVVSVDRFDKMRGFMESQATERETGTGSGVIVSADGIIVTNNHVVAGHTTRNGTEVFPRVQVRLYDGQKVEAKVLGTDPRSDLAVLKIEAKNLKAIELGNSSTLEVGEWVMAVGNPLGFDNTVSVGVVSSTKRNLPVGEQGLVEGIQTDAAINPGNSGGALCNAQGQLIGINSAIASGTGESVGIGFAIPVDRAKKVVNDIVKYGKAKYPVLGIEYLGQLAGHLDDPQAREYIASVIHRDDFPTTGLYIKAVSGPSVGSGITAGDFLLEVEGQKIDTTFDLNKVLLPKKIGDKIKVKYWHAGQTKQVTIALEESQTNI
;
A
#
# COMPACT_ATOMS: atom_id res chain seq x y z
N MET A 1 -34.99 34.08 -33.38
CA MET A 1 -33.53 34.06 -33.58
C MET A 1 -32.96 32.65 -33.65
N GLY A 2 -33.69 31.62 -34.02
CA GLY A 2 -33.24 30.22 -34.00
C GLY A 2 -32.98 29.56 -35.38
N VAL A 3 -33.27 30.18 -36.48
CA VAL A 3 -33.22 29.54 -37.82
C VAL A 3 -31.92 29.88 -38.57
N PHE A 4 -31.29 30.98 -38.27
CA PHE A 4 -30.04 31.39 -38.95
C PHE A 4 -28.80 30.61 -38.45
N GLY A 5 -28.79 30.11 -37.21
CA GLY A 5 -27.71 29.31 -36.67
C GLY A 5 -27.61 27.89 -37.22
N ALA A 6 -28.75 27.25 -37.50
CA ALA A 6 -28.79 25.89 -38.01
C ALA A 6 -28.31 25.82 -39.49
N LEU A 7 -28.62 26.83 -40.30
CA LEU A 7 -28.21 26.88 -41.71
C LEU A 7 -26.71 27.13 -41.90
N GLN A 8 -26.04 27.78 -40.94
CA GLN A 8 -24.58 27.92 -40.97
C GLN A 8 -23.85 26.67 -40.51
N ALA A 9 -24.39 25.96 -39.52
CA ALA A 9 -23.82 24.71 -39.06
C ALA A 9 -23.91 23.60 -40.15
N ASP A 10 -25.05 23.51 -40.85
CA ASP A 10 -25.21 22.53 -41.93
C ASP A 10 -24.32 22.84 -43.16
N LYS A 11 -24.07 24.13 -43.45
CA LYS A 11 -23.09 24.51 -44.49
C LYS A 11 -21.67 24.24 -44.10
N TRP A 12 -21.33 24.38 -42.83
CA TRP A 12 -20.01 24.03 -42.33
C TRP A 12 -19.76 22.52 -42.31
N ILE A 13 -20.74 21.75 -41.86
CA ILE A 13 -20.69 20.29 -41.84
C ILE A 13 -20.65 19.69 -43.25
N SER A 14 -21.43 20.22 -44.20
CA SER A 14 -21.40 19.77 -45.59
C SER A 14 -20.18 20.16 -46.38
N ALA A 15 -19.48 21.24 -45.96
CA ALA A 15 -18.21 21.68 -46.56
C ALA A 15 -17.00 20.87 -46.02
N HIS A 16 -17.12 20.21 -44.87
CA HIS A 16 -16.04 19.45 -44.22
C HIS A 16 -16.28 17.95 -44.14
N ASN A 17 -17.45 17.45 -44.54
CA ASN A 17 -17.74 16.03 -44.65
C ASN A 17 -17.41 15.47 -46.04
N LYS A 18 -16.13 15.51 -46.39
CA LYS A 18 -15.59 14.54 -47.33
C LYS A 18 -14.82 13.53 -46.48
N PRO A 19 -15.29 12.27 -46.39
CA PRO A 19 -14.65 11.26 -45.54
C PRO A 19 -13.22 10.92 -45.91
N ASP A 20 -12.73 11.41 -47.05
CA ASP A 20 -11.47 10.98 -47.63
C ASP A 20 -10.29 11.97 -47.45
N ASP A 21 -10.54 13.17 -46.87
CA ASP A 21 -9.51 14.22 -46.88
C ASP A 21 -8.78 14.47 -45.57
N ILE A 22 -9.14 13.85 -44.47
CA ILE A 22 -8.50 14.12 -43.16
C ILE A 22 -7.24 13.27 -42.93
N PHE A 23 -7.11 12.16 -43.66
CA PHE A 23 -5.96 11.22 -43.41
C PHE A 23 -5.04 11.00 -44.63
N LEU A 24 -5.26 11.63 -45.79
CA LEU A 24 -4.49 11.30 -47.01
C LEU A 24 -3.81 12.50 -47.69
N GLN A 25 -3.89 13.72 -47.17
CA GLN A 25 -3.12 14.85 -47.69
C GLN A 25 -1.96 15.21 -46.74
N GLY A 26 -0.82 14.72 -47.06
CA GLY A 26 0.43 14.92 -46.38
C GLY A 26 0.90 13.63 -45.73
N THR A 27 1.35 12.71 -46.56
CA THR A 27 2.25 11.65 -46.08
C THR A 27 3.50 12.35 -45.56
N PRO A 28 3.72 12.39 -44.24
CA PRO A 28 5.05 12.67 -43.74
C PRO A 28 5.89 11.51 -44.23
N THR A 29 6.89 11.79 -45.02
CA THR A 29 7.94 10.89 -45.49
C THR A 29 8.81 10.35 -44.34
N VAL A 30 8.22 10.15 -43.18
CA VAL A 30 8.92 9.71 -41.95
C VAL A 30 8.54 8.27 -41.53
N TYR A 31 7.49 7.70 -42.10
CA TYR A 31 7.29 6.28 -41.96
C TYR A 31 8.19 5.57 -43.00
N GLY A 32 9.39 5.23 -42.60
CA GLY A 32 10.20 4.28 -43.34
C GLY A 32 9.31 3.10 -43.70
N LYS A 33 9.47 2.56 -44.93
CA LYS A 33 8.79 1.37 -45.41
C LYS A 33 8.63 0.41 -44.24
N ALA A 34 7.38 0.08 -43.88
CA ALA A 34 7.11 -0.96 -42.91
C ALA A 34 7.95 -2.17 -43.33
N ARG A 35 8.98 -2.49 -42.58
CA ARG A 35 9.70 -3.75 -42.75
C ARG A 35 8.64 -4.81 -42.52
N SER A 36 8.24 -5.55 -43.54
CA SER A 36 7.52 -6.78 -43.33
C SER A 36 8.44 -7.66 -42.48
N ILE A 37 8.19 -7.70 -41.21
CA ILE A 37 8.79 -8.70 -40.35
C ILE A 37 8.05 -9.99 -40.73
N ASN A 38 8.65 -10.75 -41.66
CA ASN A 38 8.36 -12.16 -41.82
C ASN A 38 8.94 -12.88 -40.59
N ALA A 39 8.45 -12.52 -39.40
CA ALA A 39 8.60 -13.36 -38.24
C ALA A 39 7.46 -14.39 -38.36
N ASP A 40 7.82 -15.67 -38.35
CA ASP A 40 6.83 -16.69 -38.03
C ASP A 40 6.00 -16.18 -36.83
N PRO A 41 4.67 -16.27 -36.88
CA PRO A 41 3.87 -15.80 -35.75
C PRO A 41 4.41 -16.52 -34.51
N LEU A 42 4.97 -15.76 -33.59
CA LEU A 42 5.32 -16.31 -32.27
C LEU A 42 4.04 -17.02 -31.79
N PRO A 43 4.14 -18.28 -31.33
CA PRO A 43 2.98 -18.97 -30.78
C PRO A 43 2.35 -18.01 -29.79
N ALA A 44 1.11 -17.60 -30.03
CA ALA A 44 0.42 -16.68 -29.15
C ALA A 44 0.54 -17.25 -27.74
N PRO A 45 1.18 -16.55 -26.78
CA PRO A 45 1.24 -17.06 -25.44
C PRO A 45 -0.20 -17.35 -25.05
N SER A 46 -0.48 -18.59 -24.65
CA SER A 46 -1.82 -18.94 -24.17
C SER A 46 -2.00 -18.25 -22.82
N PHE A 47 -2.63 -17.07 -22.83
CA PHE A 47 -2.98 -16.31 -21.63
C PHE A 47 -4.16 -17.00 -20.92
N ASP A 48 -3.92 -18.21 -20.47
CA ASP A 48 -4.94 -19.05 -19.82
C ASP A 48 -4.63 -19.13 -18.31
N PHE A 49 -5.33 -18.33 -17.55
CA PHE A 49 -5.18 -18.29 -16.09
C PHE A 49 -6.04 -19.34 -15.36
N ARG A 50 -6.76 -20.22 -16.07
CA ARG A 50 -7.64 -21.21 -15.43
C ARG A 50 -6.89 -22.10 -14.44
N ASP A 51 -5.69 -22.55 -14.77
CA ASP A 51 -4.92 -23.42 -13.89
C ASP A 51 -4.27 -22.65 -12.75
N ALA A 52 -3.85 -21.42 -12.96
CA ALA A 52 -3.38 -20.52 -11.90
C ALA A 52 -4.52 -20.21 -10.91
N ALA A 53 -5.71 -19.91 -11.41
CA ALA A 53 -6.92 -19.66 -10.59
C ALA A 53 -7.29 -20.88 -9.76
N LYS A 54 -7.36 -22.09 -10.35
CA LYS A 54 -7.65 -23.35 -9.63
C LYS A 54 -6.64 -23.60 -8.50
N ARG A 55 -5.39 -23.19 -8.64
CA ARG A 55 -4.37 -23.33 -7.59
C ARG A 55 -4.54 -22.29 -6.49
N ALA A 56 -4.78 -21.02 -6.84
CA ALA A 56 -4.82 -19.93 -5.89
C ALA A 56 -6.15 -19.80 -5.13
N MET A 57 -7.29 -19.97 -5.79
CA MET A 57 -8.63 -19.73 -5.24
C MET A 57 -8.91 -20.48 -3.93
N PRO A 58 -8.53 -21.76 -3.76
CA PRO A 58 -8.77 -22.49 -2.50
C PRO A 58 -8.06 -21.91 -1.28
N SER A 59 -7.05 -21.04 -1.50
CA SER A 59 -6.30 -20.39 -0.45
C SER A 59 -6.80 -18.96 -0.16
N VAL A 60 -7.76 -18.44 -0.95
CA VAL A 60 -8.32 -17.10 -0.77
C VAL A 60 -9.68 -17.21 -0.09
N VAL A 61 -9.85 -16.47 0.99
CA VAL A 61 -11.00 -16.55 1.90
C VAL A 61 -11.67 -15.19 2.03
N SER A 62 -12.98 -15.18 2.42
CA SER A 62 -13.62 -13.95 2.90
C SER A 62 -13.24 -13.70 4.35
N VAL A 63 -13.08 -12.43 4.71
CA VAL A 63 -12.82 -11.97 6.06
C VAL A 63 -13.92 -10.99 6.44
N ASP A 64 -14.82 -11.42 7.33
CA ASP A 64 -15.98 -10.66 7.75
C ASP A 64 -15.74 -10.10 9.17
N ARG A 65 -15.91 -8.78 9.32
CA ARG A 65 -15.72 -8.06 10.59
C ARG A 65 -17.05 -7.73 11.24
N PHE A 66 -17.16 -7.99 12.55
CA PHE A 66 -18.34 -7.74 13.35
C PHE A 66 -18.02 -6.82 14.52
N ASP A 67 -18.67 -5.66 14.58
CA ASP A 67 -18.56 -4.73 15.68
C ASP A 67 -19.85 -4.69 16.51
N LYS A 68 -19.71 -4.40 17.82
CA LYS A 68 -20.85 -4.13 18.69
C LYS A 68 -21.37 -2.72 18.41
N MET A 69 -22.53 -2.62 17.81
CA MET A 69 -23.19 -1.36 17.50
C MET A 69 -24.49 -1.23 18.31
N ARG A 70 -24.73 -0.03 18.83
CA ARG A 70 -26.00 0.29 19.51
C ARG A 70 -26.86 1.11 18.55
N GLY A 71 -28.01 0.57 18.16
CA GLY A 71 -29.01 1.31 17.39
C GLY A 71 -29.66 2.41 18.23
N PHE A 72 -30.22 3.43 17.56
CA PHE A 72 -30.81 4.62 18.22
C PHE A 72 -31.94 4.28 19.24
N MET A 73 -32.63 3.13 19.04
CA MET A 73 -33.71 2.65 19.91
C MET A 73 -33.36 1.34 20.61
N GLU A 74 -32.14 0.86 20.56
CA GLU A 74 -31.73 -0.41 21.16
C GLU A 74 -31.20 -0.19 22.59
N SER A 75 -31.71 -0.94 23.56
CA SER A 75 -31.26 -0.88 24.98
C SER A 75 -29.86 -1.53 25.13
N GLN A 76 -29.50 -2.46 24.25
CA GLN A 76 -28.22 -3.18 24.26
C GLN A 76 -27.51 -3.09 22.90
N ALA A 77 -26.18 -3.09 22.92
CA ALA A 77 -25.39 -3.20 21.70
C ALA A 77 -25.51 -4.61 21.12
N THR A 78 -25.81 -4.69 19.83
CA THR A 78 -25.85 -5.95 19.07
C THR A 78 -24.64 -6.05 18.16
N GLU A 79 -24.12 -7.28 17.95
CA GLU A 79 -23.09 -7.52 16.95
C GLU A 79 -23.69 -7.40 15.56
N ARG A 80 -23.04 -6.59 14.72
CA ARG A 80 -23.40 -6.43 13.30
C ARG A 80 -22.15 -6.53 12.44
N GLU A 81 -22.29 -7.13 11.28
CA GLU A 81 -21.24 -7.09 10.25
C GLU A 81 -21.03 -5.64 9.80
N THR A 82 -19.82 -5.16 9.92
CA THR A 82 -19.45 -3.75 9.67
C THR A 82 -18.45 -3.61 8.53
N GLY A 83 -17.94 -4.71 8.04
CA GLY A 83 -17.03 -4.72 6.90
C GLY A 83 -16.67 -6.13 6.47
N THR A 84 -16.37 -6.25 5.20
CA THR A 84 -15.89 -7.49 4.59
C THR A 84 -14.68 -7.19 3.69
N GLY A 85 -13.80 -8.16 3.59
CA GLY A 85 -12.64 -8.14 2.71
C GLY A 85 -12.23 -9.56 2.38
N SER A 86 -11.02 -9.70 1.89
CA SER A 86 -10.41 -10.99 1.58
C SER A 86 -9.22 -11.27 2.47
N GLY A 87 -8.80 -12.53 2.51
CA GLY A 87 -7.57 -12.97 3.15
C GLY A 87 -6.92 -14.11 2.37
N VAL A 88 -5.67 -14.38 2.66
CA VAL A 88 -4.88 -15.43 1.99
C VAL A 88 -4.32 -16.37 3.04
N ILE A 89 -4.65 -17.67 2.94
CA ILE A 89 -4.08 -18.72 3.78
C ILE A 89 -2.63 -18.95 3.36
N VAL A 90 -1.68 -18.64 4.24
CA VAL A 90 -0.24 -18.74 3.95
C VAL A 90 0.42 -19.94 4.63
N SER A 91 -0.30 -20.63 5.53
CA SER A 91 0.21 -21.86 6.13
C SER A 91 -0.92 -22.88 6.38
N ALA A 92 -0.58 -24.16 6.35
CA ALA A 92 -1.52 -25.26 6.54
C ALA A 92 -2.09 -25.36 7.97
N ASP A 93 -1.44 -24.71 8.93
CA ASP A 93 -1.90 -24.60 10.32
C ASP A 93 -2.86 -23.43 10.57
N GLY A 94 -3.22 -22.67 9.52
CA GLY A 94 -4.29 -21.67 9.57
C GLY A 94 -3.82 -20.25 9.81
N ILE A 95 -2.60 -19.89 9.43
CA ILE A 95 -2.17 -18.49 9.36
C ILE A 95 -2.73 -17.88 8.08
N ILE A 96 -3.40 -16.73 8.23
CA ILE A 96 -3.99 -15.95 7.15
C ILE A 96 -3.41 -14.54 7.19
N VAL A 97 -3.11 -13.99 6.01
CA VAL A 97 -2.74 -12.60 5.83
C VAL A 97 -3.91 -11.86 5.20
N THR A 98 -4.19 -10.68 5.70
CA THR A 98 -5.16 -9.73 5.14
C THR A 98 -4.65 -8.30 5.30
N ASN A 99 -5.43 -7.29 4.88
CA ASN A 99 -5.09 -5.91 5.17
C ASN A 99 -5.46 -5.51 6.61
N ASN A 100 -4.69 -4.58 7.19
CA ASN A 100 -4.97 -4.02 8.49
C ASN A 100 -6.36 -3.34 8.52
N HIS A 101 -6.68 -2.51 7.52
CA HIS A 101 -7.97 -1.81 7.45
C HIS A 101 -9.19 -2.75 7.41
N VAL A 102 -9.03 -4.00 6.97
CA VAL A 102 -10.12 -5.00 6.97
C VAL A 102 -10.49 -5.42 8.39
N VAL A 103 -9.51 -5.45 9.31
CA VAL A 103 -9.70 -5.96 10.69
C VAL A 103 -9.32 -4.95 11.78
N ALA A 104 -9.01 -3.70 11.40
CA ALA A 104 -8.54 -2.70 12.35
C ALA A 104 -9.45 -2.61 13.58
N GLY A 105 -8.82 -2.69 14.76
CA GLY A 105 -9.44 -2.53 16.05
C GLY A 105 -9.53 -1.07 16.50
N HIS A 106 -9.92 -0.89 17.74
CA HIS A 106 -9.92 0.42 18.41
C HIS A 106 -9.07 0.35 19.68
N THR A 107 -8.47 1.47 20.04
CA THR A 107 -7.66 1.57 21.27
C THR A 107 -8.53 2.04 22.40
N THR A 108 -8.48 1.32 23.52
CA THR A 108 -9.18 1.72 24.76
C THR A 108 -8.45 2.88 25.45
N ARG A 109 -9.12 3.51 26.45
CA ARG A 109 -8.51 4.56 27.27
C ARG A 109 -7.22 4.13 27.99
N ASN A 110 -7.03 2.83 28.20
CA ASN A 110 -5.84 2.26 28.84
C ASN A 110 -4.73 1.90 27.84
N GLY A 111 -4.87 2.27 26.58
CA GLY A 111 -3.90 1.94 25.53
C GLY A 111 -3.97 0.50 25.01
N THR A 112 -4.98 -0.28 25.42
CA THR A 112 -5.17 -1.66 24.94
C THR A 112 -5.96 -1.64 23.65
N GLU A 113 -5.42 -2.24 22.60
CA GLU A 113 -6.13 -2.45 21.35
C GLU A 113 -7.15 -3.59 21.50
N VAL A 114 -8.38 -3.33 21.09
CA VAL A 114 -9.46 -4.32 21.10
C VAL A 114 -9.90 -4.53 19.67
N PHE A 115 -9.64 -5.72 19.16
CA PHE A 115 -10.08 -6.09 17.82
C PHE A 115 -11.56 -6.48 17.82
N PRO A 116 -12.28 -6.17 16.74
CA PRO A 116 -13.62 -6.67 16.53
C PRO A 116 -13.61 -8.20 16.41
N ARG A 117 -14.78 -8.80 16.49
CA ARG A 117 -14.92 -10.23 16.15
C ARG A 117 -14.69 -10.38 14.66
N VAL A 118 -13.81 -11.33 14.29
CA VAL A 118 -13.48 -11.64 12.90
C VAL A 118 -13.89 -13.09 12.61
N GLN A 119 -14.63 -13.27 11.52
CA GLN A 119 -15.01 -14.57 11.02
C GLN A 119 -14.45 -14.74 9.61
N VAL A 120 -13.88 -15.89 9.34
CA VAL A 120 -13.35 -16.25 8.02
C VAL A 120 -14.27 -17.27 7.38
N ARG A 121 -14.61 -17.05 6.11
CA ARG A 121 -15.31 -18.02 5.29
C ARG A 121 -14.36 -18.65 4.30
N LEU A 122 -14.16 -19.95 4.41
CA LEU A 122 -13.29 -20.75 3.56
C LEU A 122 -13.92 -20.96 2.16
N TYR A 123 -13.09 -21.43 1.24
CA TYR A 123 -13.51 -21.71 -0.15
C TYR A 123 -14.66 -22.73 -0.25
N ASP A 124 -14.77 -23.67 0.67
CA ASP A 124 -15.86 -24.65 0.75
C ASP A 124 -17.14 -24.11 1.44
N GLY A 125 -17.14 -22.83 1.84
CA GLY A 125 -18.25 -22.18 2.52
C GLY A 125 -18.24 -22.32 4.04
N GLN A 126 -17.32 -23.11 4.63
CA GLN A 126 -17.20 -23.24 6.08
C GLN A 126 -16.85 -21.89 6.70
N LYS A 127 -17.56 -21.49 7.76
CA LYS A 127 -17.28 -20.31 8.56
C LYS A 127 -16.51 -20.70 9.81
N VAL A 128 -15.41 -20.00 10.06
CA VAL A 128 -14.51 -20.25 11.18
C VAL A 128 -14.18 -18.94 11.89
N GLU A 129 -14.21 -18.94 13.22
CA GLU A 129 -13.76 -17.79 14.01
C GLU A 129 -12.25 -17.60 13.85
N ALA A 130 -11.83 -16.36 13.65
CA ALA A 130 -10.45 -15.99 13.49
C ALA A 130 -9.96 -15.13 14.67
N LYS A 131 -8.78 -15.46 15.16
CA LYS A 131 -8.06 -14.65 16.13
C LYS A 131 -7.10 -13.73 15.40
N VAL A 132 -7.17 -12.41 15.64
CA VAL A 132 -6.16 -11.45 15.20
C VAL A 132 -4.91 -11.68 16.05
N LEU A 133 -3.81 -12.11 15.42
CA LEU A 133 -2.51 -12.28 16.09
C LEU A 133 -1.77 -10.96 16.24
N GLY A 134 -1.98 -10.04 15.29
CA GLY A 134 -1.42 -8.70 15.31
C GLY A 134 -1.65 -8.00 13.98
N THR A 135 -1.42 -6.71 14.00
CA THR A 135 -1.56 -5.81 12.84
C THR A 135 -0.29 -5.02 12.61
N ASP A 136 -0.14 -4.53 11.41
CA ASP A 136 0.90 -3.60 11.01
C ASP A 136 0.27 -2.46 10.18
N PRO A 137 -0.15 -1.36 10.83
CA PRO A 137 -0.72 -0.21 10.15
C PRO A 137 0.25 0.45 9.14
N ARG A 138 1.57 0.32 9.34
CA ARG A 138 2.57 0.91 8.45
C ARG A 138 2.62 0.25 7.07
N SER A 139 2.32 -1.03 6.99
CA SER A 139 2.25 -1.76 5.72
C SER A 139 0.83 -2.16 5.34
N ASP A 140 -0.17 -1.74 6.11
CA ASP A 140 -1.58 -2.14 5.94
C ASP A 140 -1.76 -3.66 5.91
N LEU A 141 -1.06 -4.40 6.78
CA LEU A 141 -1.17 -5.84 6.91
C LEU A 141 -1.70 -6.27 8.28
N ALA A 142 -2.42 -7.39 8.29
CA ALA A 142 -2.83 -8.07 9.51
C ALA A 142 -2.63 -9.58 9.36
N VAL A 143 -2.39 -10.24 10.50
CA VAL A 143 -2.21 -11.69 10.57
C VAL A 143 -3.30 -12.28 11.46
N LEU A 144 -4.03 -13.24 10.89
CA LEU A 144 -5.08 -13.96 11.56
C LEU A 144 -4.67 -15.44 11.78
N LYS A 145 -5.27 -16.08 12.78
CA LYS A 145 -5.18 -17.50 13.03
C LYS A 145 -6.57 -18.12 13.10
N ILE A 146 -6.78 -19.17 12.34
CA ILE A 146 -7.97 -19.98 12.41
C ILE A 146 -7.62 -21.43 12.82
N GLU A 147 -8.58 -22.11 13.40
CA GLU A 147 -8.49 -23.53 13.72
C GLU A 147 -9.40 -24.32 12.77
N ALA A 148 -8.84 -24.83 11.68
CA ALA A 148 -9.53 -25.65 10.70
C ALA A 148 -8.61 -26.73 10.14
N LYS A 149 -9.19 -27.74 9.52
CA LYS A 149 -8.45 -28.88 8.92
C LYS A 149 -8.44 -28.75 7.41
N ASN A 150 -7.48 -29.45 6.78
CA ASN A 150 -7.37 -29.54 5.31
C ASN A 150 -7.23 -28.20 4.60
N LEU A 151 -6.64 -27.22 5.28
CA LEU A 151 -6.39 -25.90 4.71
C LEU A 151 -5.35 -26.00 3.59
N LYS A 152 -5.63 -25.30 2.48
CA LYS A 152 -4.68 -25.16 1.38
C LYS A 152 -3.96 -23.84 1.53
N ALA A 153 -2.68 -23.90 1.90
CA ALA A 153 -1.80 -22.75 1.89
C ALA A 153 -1.43 -22.41 0.44
N ILE A 154 -1.40 -21.10 0.13
CA ILE A 154 -0.95 -20.62 -1.17
C ILE A 154 0.56 -20.85 -1.33
N GLU A 155 0.99 -21.15 -2.54
CA GLU A 155 2.42 -21.16 -2.85
C GLU A 155 2.96 -19.72 -2.89
N LEU A 156 4.06 -19.46 -2.17
CA LEU A 156 4.66 -18.13 -2.07
C LEU A 156 5.65 -17.92 -3.21
N GLY A 157 5.43 -16.90 -4.03
CA GLY A 157 6.36 -16.44 -5.04
C GLY A 157 7.46 -15.53 -4.46
N ASN A 158 8.05 -14.73 -5.34
CA ASN A 158 9.10 -13.76 -5.02
C ASN A 158 8.77 -12.41 -5.67
N SER A 159 8.56 -11.37 -4.86
CA SER A 159 8.23 -10.03 -5.38
C SER A 159 9.47 -9.22 -5.77
N SER A 160 10.68 -9.62 -5.35
CA SER A 160 11.91 -8.90 -5.67
C SER A 160 12.40 -9.13 -7.11
N THR A 161 11.92 -10.18 -7.77
CA THR A 161 12.26 -10.54 -9.14
C THR A 161 11.22 -10.14 -10.18
N LEU A 162 10.14 -9.48 -9.77
CA LEU A 162 9.07 -9.05 -10.68
C LEU A 162 9.57 -8.01 -11.68
N GLU A 163 9.10 -8.13 -12.89
CA GLU A 163 9.37 -7.18 -13.97
C GLU A 163 8.08 -6.52 -14.47
N VAL A 164 8.18 -5.29 -14.93
CA VAL A 164 7.06 -4.57 -15.55
C VAL A 164 6.65 -5.30 -16.84
N GLY A 165 5.34 -5.50 -17.01
CA GLY A 165 4.77 -6.25 -18.14
C GLY A 165 4.51 -7.72 -17.82
N GLU A 166 4.96 -8.26 -16.68
CA GLU A 166 4.58 -9.61 -16.28
C GLU A 166 3.07 -9.70 -16.02
N TRP A 167 2.47 -10.80 -16.50
CA TRP A 167 1.07 -11.08 -16.28
C TRP A 167 0.78 -11.47 -14.84
N VAL A 168 -0.29 -10.89 -14.30
CA VAL A 168 -0.74 -11.13 -12.93
C VAL A 168 -2.24 -11.32 -12.86
N MET A 169 -2.67 -11.99 -11.80
CA MET A 169 -4.05 -12.29 -11.51
C MET A 169 -4.36 -11.84 -10.07
N ALA A 170 -5.33 -10.95 -9.92
CA ALA A 170 -5.86 -10.60 -8.61
C ALA A 170 -7.05 -11.51 -8.27
N VAL A 171 -7.03 -12.09 -7.08
CA VAL A 171 -8.06 -12.98 -6.55
C VAL A 171 -8.57 -12.43 -5.23
N GLY A 172 -9.90 -12.32 -5.10
CA GLY A 172 -10.57 -11.94 -3.88
C GLY A 172 -11.83 -12.76 -3.65
N ASN A 173 -12.41 -12.64 -2.46
CA ASN A 173 -13.67 -13.27 -2.07
C ASN A 173 -14.60 -12.24 -1.39
N PRO A 174 -15.12 -11.26 -2.16
CA PRO A 174 -15.75 -10.06 -1.61
C PRO A 174 -17.04 -10.31 -0.84
N LEU A 175 -17.74 -11.37 -1.06
CA LEU A 175 -19.04 -11.63 -0.43
C LEU A 175 -19.14 -13.05 0.14
N GLY A 176 -18.03 -13.79 0.14
CA GLY A 176 -17.98 -15.15 0.65
C GLY A 176 -18.78 -16.19 -0.12
N PHE A 177 -19.30 -15.84 -1.32
CA PHE A 177 -20.05 -16.79 -2.15
C PHE A 177 -19.15 -17.42 -3.20
N ASP A 178 -18.47 -16.56 -4.00
CA ASP A 178 -17.57 -17.00 -5.07
C ASP A 178 -16.34 -16.12 -5.12
N ASN A 179 -15.18 -16.72 -5.38
CA ASN A 179 -13.97 -15.97 -5.61
C ASN A 179 -14.09 -15.19 -6.93
N THR A 180 -13.71 -13.93 -6.89
CA THR A 180 -13.57 -13.10 -8.08
C THR A 180 -12.13 -13.08 -8.55
N VAL A 181 -11.96 -13.09 -9.86
CA VAL A 181 -10.65 -13.06 -10.52
C VAL A 181 -10.62 -11.94 -11.53
N SER A 182 -9.60 -11.10 -11.47
CA SER A 182 -9.26 -10.14 -12.52
C SER A 182 -7.82 -10.36 -12.98
N VAL A 183 -7.52 -10.08 -14.24
CA VAL A 183 -6.21 -10.30 -14.85
C VAL A 183 -5.70 -8.98 -15.41
N GLY A 184 -4.41 -8.78 -15.31
CA GLY A 184 -3.70 -7.61 -15.80
C GLY A 184 -2.20 -7.86 -15.85
N VAL A 185 -1.42 -6.79 -15.83
CA VAL A 185 0.05 -6.84 -15.82
C VAL A 185 0.63 -6.05 -14.67
N VAL A 186 1.87 -6.31 -14.33
CA VAL A 186 2.66 -5.45 -13.46
C VAL A 186 2.94 -4.14 -14.18
N SER A 187 2.37 -3.04 -13.71
CA SER A 187 2.57 -1.69 -14.27
C SER A 187 3.77 -0.99 -13.64
N SER A 188 4.12 -1.32 -12.39
CA SER A 188 5.30 -0.84 -11.67
C SER A 188 5.62 -1.77 -10.50
N THR A 189 6.90 -2.01 -10.24
CA THR A 189 7.36 -2.87 -9.13
C THR A 189 7.74 -2.09 -7.87
N LYS A 190 7.87 -0.77 -7.96
CA LYS A 190 8.35 0.10 -6.88
C LYS A 190 7.56 1.41 -6.84
N ARG A 191 6.27 1.33 -6.55
CA ARG A 191 5.46 2.52 -6.35
C ARG A 191 5.41 2.84 -4.86
N ASN A 192 5.84 4.03 -4.49
CA ASN A 192 5.71 4.47 -3.10
C ASN A 192 4.25 4.85 -2.84
N LEU A 193 3.61 4.09 -1.97
CA LEU A 193 2.20 4.27 -1.60
C LEU A 193 2.13 4.83 -0.19
N PRO A 194 1.45 5.96 0.01
CA PRO A 194 1.11 6.39 1.36
C PRO A 194 0.09 5.41 1.95
N VAL A 195 0.36 4.91 3.16
CA VAL A 195 -0.53 4.02 3.91
C VAL A 195 -0.73 4.63 5.30
N GLY A 196 -1.97 4.94 5.64
CA GLY A 196 -2.29 5.66 6.87
C GLY A 196 -1.61 7.03 6.95
N GLU A 197 -1.53 7.61 8.14
CA GLU A 197 -0.96 8.95 8.35
C GLU A 197 0.58 9.00 8.28
N GLN A 198 1.27 7.89 8.50
CA GLN A 198 2.73 7.84 8.63
C GLN A 198 3.37 6.68 7.86
N GLY A 199 2.59 5.83 7.23
CA GLY A 199 3.07 4.66 6.51
C GLY A 199 3.51 4.97 5.09
N LEU A 200 4.56 4.30 4.67
CA LEU A 200 4.99 4.24 3.28
C LEU A 200 5.28 2.80 2.92
N VAL A 201 4.66 2.32 1.86
CA VAL A 201 4.92 0.99 1.33
C VAL A 201 5.39 1.09 -0.11
N GLU A 202 6.49 0.42 -0.44
CA GLU A 202 6.76 0.12 -1.84
C GLU A 202 5.70 -0.90 -2.30
N GLY A 203 4.85 -0.50 -3.23
CA GLY A 203 3.77 -1.32 -3.75
C GLY A 203 4.02 -1.80 -5.17
N ILE A 204 3.43 -2.93 -5.51
CA ILE A 204 3.28 -3.40 -6.88
C ILE A 204 2.06 -2.68 -7.46
N GLN A 205 2.24 -1.96 -8.57
CA GLN A 205 1.13 -1.39 -9.33
C GLN A 205 0.73 -2.37 -10.43
N THR A 206 -0.58 -2.53 -10.63
CA THR A 206 -1.17 -3.37 -11.68
C THR A 206 -2.40 -2.71 -12.29
N ASP A 207 -2.74 -3.04 -13.51
CA ASP A 207 -4.01 -2.71 -14.17
C ASP A 207 -5.08 -3.80 -13.97
N ALA A 208 -4.74 -4.93 -13.33
CA ALA A 208 -5.75 -5.86 -12.83
C ALA A 208 -6.73 -5.12 -11.91
N ALA A 209 -8.03 -5.32 -12.09
CA ALA A 209 -9.05 -4.59 -11.34
C ALA A 209 -8.98 -4.95 -9.84
N ILE A 210 -8.61 -3.97 -9.00
CA ILE A 210 -8.64 -4.05 -7.54
C ILE A 210 -9.77 -3.15 -7.05
N ASN A 211 -10.77 -3.74 -6.42
CA ASN A 211 -11.97 -3.07 -5.92
C ASN A 211 -12.21 -3.42 -4.45
N PRO A 212 -13.06 -2.68 -3.71
CA PRO A 212 -13.54 -3.09 -2.39
C PRO A 212 -14.03 -4.55 -2.42
N GLY A 213 -13.54 -5.34 -1.45
CA GLY A 213 -13.76 -6.78 -1.38
C GLY A 213 -12.58 -7.62 -1.87
N ASN A 214 -11.75 -7.15 -2.82
CA ASN A 214 -10.50 -7.82 -3.16
C ASN A 214 -9.36 -7.46 -2.17
N SER A 215 -9.51 -6.39 -1.38
CA SER A 215 -8.55 -5.99 -0.35
C SER A 215 -8.24 -7.13 0.60
N GLY A 216 -6.96 -7.40 0.83
CA GLY A 216 -6.46 -8.51 1.63
C GLY A 216 -6.37 -9.83 0.86
N GLY A 217 -6.89 -9.91 -0.37
CA GLY A 217 -6.79 -11.05 -1.27
C GLY A 217 -5.43 -11.16 -1.95
N ALA A 218 -5.29 -12.14 -2.82
CA ALA A 218 -4.03 -12.49 -3.47
C ALA A 218 -3.82 -11.74 -4.79
N LEU A 219 -2.62 -11.20 -5.00
CA LEU A 219 -2.06 -10.96 -6.32
C LEU A 219 -1.13 -12.14 -6.64
N CYS A 220 -1.40 -12.84 -7.73
CA CYS A 220 -0.66 -14.04 -8.14
C CYS A 220 0.01 -13.84 -9.51
N ASN A 221 1.14 -14.53 -9.72
CA ASN A 221 1.73 -14.66 -11.04
C ASN A 221 0.97 -15.70 -11.91
N ALA A 222 1.39 -15.88 -13.16
CA ALA A 222 0.79 -16.84 -14.09
C ALA A 222 0.88 -18.30 -13.62
N GLN A 223 1.72 -18.64 -12.66
CA GLN A 223 1.81 -19.96 -12.04
C GLN A 223 0.85 -20.13 -10.85
N GLY A 224 0.15 -19.09 -10.43
CA GLY A 224 -0.74 -19.09 -9.26
C GLY A 224 -0.02 -18.89 -7.93
N GLN A 225 1.24 -18.49 -7.96
CA GLN A 225 2.03 -18.18 -6.76
C GLN A 225 1.73 -16.76 -6.27
N LEU A 226 1.63 -16.58 -4.97
CA LEU A 226 1.40 -15.28 -4.34
C LEU A 226 2.61 -14.36 -4.52
N ILE A 227 2.42 -13.22 -5.16
CA ILE A 227 3.44 -12.18 -5.34
C ILE A 227 3.12 -10.89 -4.60
N GLY A 228 1.86 -10.72 -4.15
CA GLY A 228 1.43 -9.56 -3.36
C GLY A 228 0.08 -9.76 -2.68
N ILE A 229 -0.24 -8.85 -1.75
CA ILE A 229 -1.56 -8.75 -1.10
C ILE A 229 -2.27 -7.52 -1.66
N ASN A 230 -3.43 -7.71 -2.28
CA ASN A 230 -4.21 -6.63 -2.89
C ASN A 230 -4.59 -5.58 -1.84
N SER A 231 -4.50 -4.29 -2.19
CA SER A 231 -4.91 -3.19 -1.31
C SER A 231 -5.69 -2.14 -2.12
N ALA A 232 -6.98 -1.96 -1.81
CA ALA A 232 -7.85 -1.00 -2.48
C ALA A 232 -7.73 0.43 -1.92
N ILE A 233 -7.01 0.66 -0.81
CA ILE A 233 -6.88 2.00 -0.18
C ILE A 233 -6.19 3.00 -1.10
N ALA A 234 -5.33 2.54 -1.99
CA ALA A 234 -4.54 3.41 -2.84
C ALA A 234 -5.32 3.98 -4.05
N SER A 235 -6.58 3.57 -4.27
CA SER A 235 -7.42 4.18 -5.29
C SER A 235 -8.20 5.35 -4.69
N GLY A 236 -7.85 6.58 -5.04
CA GLY A 236 -8.50 7.80 -4.51
C GLY A 236 -10.01 7.93 -4.82
N THR A 237 -10.57 7.06 -5.66
CA THR A 237 -11.98 7.06 -6.07
C THR A 237 -12.78 5.90 -5.48
N GLY A 238 -12.13 4.93 -4.81
CA GLY A 238 -12.78 3.71 -4.30
C GLY A 238 -13.17 2.69 -5.37
N GLU A 239 -12.98 2.99 -6.66
CA GLU A 239 -13.20 2.09 -7.79
C GLU A 239 -11.94 1.95 -8.63
N SER A 240 -11.78 0.79 -9.29
CA SER A 240 -10.64 0.57 -10.18
C SER A 240 -10.80 1.39 -11.46
N VAL A 241 -9.86 2.30 -11.67
CA VAL A 241 -9.70 3.08 -12.91
C VAL A 241 -8.52 2.56 -13.75
N GLY A 242 -8.18 1.28 -13.64
CA GLY A 242 -6.99 0.70 -14.27
C GLY A 242 -5.69 0.95 -13.49
N ILE A 243 -5.80 1.35 -12.24
CA ILE A 243 -4.67 1.54 -11.31
C ILE A 243 -5.01 0.82 -10.02
N GLY A 244 -4.47 -0.37 -9.86
CA GLY A 244 -4.55 -1.18 -8.65
C GLY A 244 -3.18 -1.30 -7.97
N PHE A 245 -3.18 -1.64 -6.69
CA PHE A 245 -1.96 -1.79 -5.92
C PHE A 245 -2.00 -3.05 -5.07
N ALA A 246 -0.81 -3.63 -4.86
CA ALA A 246 -0.63 -4.73 -3.95
C ALA A 246 0.65 -4.56 -3.11
N ILE A 247 0.60 -5.03 -1.88
CA ILE A 247 1.75 -5.06 -0.97
C ILE A 247 2.62 -6.26 -1.35
N PRO A 248 3.92 -6.08 -1.63
CA PRO A 248 4.80 -7.17 -2.06
C PRO A 248 4.84 -8.34 -1.10
N VAL A 249 4.85 -9.57 -1.62
CA VAL A 249 4.85 -10.80 -0.80
C VAL A 249 6.06 -10.88 0.13
N ASP A 250 7.23 -10.36 -0.28
CA ASP A 250 8.43 -10.42 0.57
C ASP A 250 8.27 -9.53 1.81
N ARG A 251 7.51 -8.42 1.70
CA ARG A 251 7.09 -7.65 2.88
C ARG A 251 6.09 -8.42 3.73
N ALA A 252 5.09 -9.03 3.10
CA ALA A 252 4.10 -9.83 3.82
C ALA A 252 4.77 -10.99 4.60
N LYS A 253 5.73 -11.71 4.00
CA LYS A 253 6.53 -12.74 4.68
C LYS A 253 7.21 -12.21 5.93
N LYS A 254 7.85 -11.02 5.84
CA LYS A 254 8.52 -10.40 7.00
C LYS A 254 7.53 -10.09 8.12
N VAL A 255 6.43 -9.41 7.78
CA VAL A 255 5.40 -9.00 8.76
C VAL A 255 4.76 -10.22 9.42
N VAL A 256 4.40 -11.25 8.65
CA VAL A 256 3.85 -12.51 9.19
C VAL A 256 4.83 -13.15 10.17
N ASN A 257 6.10 -13.31 9.78
CA ASN A 257 7.11 -13.91 10.64
C ASN A 257 7.32 -13.13 11.95
N ASP A 258 7.34 -11.80 11.85
CA ASP A 258 7.48 -10.95 13.03
C ASP A 258 6.26 -11.05 13.95
N ILE A 259 5.05 -10.96 13.42
CA ILE A 259 3.82 -11.03 14.22
C ILE A 259 3.64 -12.40 14.85
N VAL A 260 3.85 -13.49 14.11
CA VAL A 260 3.75 -14.85 14.66
C VAL A 260 4.77 -15.08 15.77
N LYS A 261 5.99 -14.55 15.62
CA LYS A 261 7.07 -14.78 16.58
C LYS A 261 7.05 -13.81 17.76
N TYR A 262 6.69 -12.56 17.55
CA TYR A 262 6.83 -11.48 18.53
C TYR A 262 5.53 -10.77 18.89
N GLY A 263 4.42 -11.10 18.23
CA GLY A 263 3.13 -10.43 18.39
C GLY A 263 3.00 -9.08 17.69
N LYS A 264 4.07 -8.58 17.06
CA LYS A 264 4.12 -7.29 16.36
C LYS A 264 5.17 -7.29 15.25
N ALA A 265 4.97 -6.44 14.23
CA ALA A 265 5.99 -6.19 13.22
C ALA A 265 7.14 -5.35 13.79
N LYS A 266 8.37 -5.65 13.39
CA LYS A 266 9.58 -4.97 13.85
C LYS A 266 10.16 -4.09 12.77
N TYR A 267 10.45 -2.83 13.12
CA TYR A 267 11.03 -1.85 12.20
C TYR A 267 12.27 -1.20 12.80
N PRO A 268 13.27 -0.94 11.95
CA PRO A 268 14.39 -0.12 12.35
C PRO A 268 13.93 1.33 12.49
N VAL A 269 14.27 1.97 13.60
CA VAL A 269 13.94 3.38 13.84
C VAL A 269 15.20 4.19 14.20
N LEU A 270 15.13 5.46 13.83
CA LEU A 270 16.14 6.45 14.22
C LEU A 270 15.92 6.98 15.65
N GLY A 271 14.70 6.81 16.18
CA GLY A 271 14.35 7.29 17.52
C GLY A 271 14.15 8.80 17.61
N ILE A 272 13.53 9.39 16.61
CA ILE A 272 13.11 10.80 16.60
C ILE A 272 11.60 10.90 16.48
N GLU A 273 11.02 11.83 17.22
CA GLU A 273 9.64 12.28 17.04
C GLU A 273 9.64 13.62 16.31
N TYR A 274 8.79 13.77 15.32
CA TYR A 274 8.67 14.95 14.47
C TYR A 274 7.27 15.55 14.55
N LEU A 275 7.12 16.80 14.14
CA LEU A 275 5.82 17.46 14.07
C LEU A 275 5.08 17.01 12.81
N GLY A 276 4.18 16.05 12.94
CA GLY A 276 3.23 15.51 11.96
C GLY A 276 3.09 16.26 10.61
N GLN A 277 1.93 16.88 10.37
CA GLN A 277 1.63 17.56 9.10
C GLN A 277 2.48 18.81 8.80
N LEU A 278 3.13 19.41 9.80
CA LEU A 278 4.03 20.55 9.61
C LEU A 278 5.46 20.14 9.24
N ALA A 279 5.79 18.87 9.38
CA ALA A 279 7.08 18.33 8.97
C ALA A 279 7.12 18.25 7.43
N GLY A 280 7.86 19.11 6.77
CA GLY A 280 8.00 19.14 5.33
C GLY A 280 7.50 20.40 4.64
N HIS A 281 7.00 21.36 5.40
CA HIS A 281 6.57 22.68 4.92
C HIS A 281 7.32 23.81 5.62
N LEU A 282 8.64 23.64 5.82
CA LEU A 282 9.46 24.69 6.45
C LEU A 282 9.62 25.93 5.58
N ASP A 283 9.19 25.88 4.33
CA ASP A 283 9.02 27.01 3.42
C ASP A 283 7.68 27.72 3.59
N ASP A 284 6.68 27.10 4.27
CA ASP A 284 5.40 27.72 4.61
C ASP A 284 5.59 28.75 5.73
N PRO A 285 5.18 30.03 5.53
CA PRO A 285 5.29 31.06 6.55
C PRO A 285 4.59 30.74 7.87
N GLN A 286 3.42 30.07 7.84
CA GLN A 286 2.67 29.72 9.06
C GLN A 286 3.37 28.59 9.83
N ALA A 287 3.90 27.59 9.13
CA ALA A 287 4.69 26.55 9.75
C ALA A 287 5.96 27.11 10.40
N ARG A 288 6.65 28.03 9.72
CA ARG A 288 7.83 28.72 10.28
C ARG A 288 7.50 29.54 11.51
N GLU A 289 6.42 30.33 11.47
CA GLU A 289 5.99 31.15 12.62
C GLU A 289 5.67 30.28 13.83
N TYR A 290 4.97 29.16 13.62
CA TYR A 290 4.69 28.19 14.70
C TYR A 290 5.97 27.61 15.28
N ILE A 291 6.87 27.11 14.44
CA ILE A 291 8.15 26.53 14.91
C ILE A 291 9.00 27.59 15.60
N ALA A 292 9.11 28.81 15.04
CA ALA A 292 9.83 29.93 15.66
C ALA A 292 9.31 30.23 17.09
N SER A 293 7.99 30.18 17.28
CA SER A 293 7.37 30.36 18.60
C SER A 293 7.70 29.23 19.59
N VAL A 294 7.87 28.00 19.11
CA VAL A 294 8.17 26.83 19.94
C VAL A 294 9.65 26.79 20.36
N ILE A 295 10.55 27.09 19.42
CA ILE A 295 12.01 27.03 19.68
C ILE A 295 12.61 28.39 20.11
N HIS A 296 11.79 29.46 20.11
CA HIS A 296 12.19 30.86 20.43
C HIS A 296 13.34 31.36 19.54
N ARG A 297 13.31 30.99 18.25
CA ARG A 297 14.30 31.38 17.22
C ARG A 297 13.63 31.46 15.85
N ASP A 298 14.18 32.28 14.98
CA ASP A 298 13.77 32.44 13.57
C ASP A 298 14.88 32.06 12.57
N ASP A 299 16.11 31.86 13.06
CA ASP A 299 17.31 31.55 12.28
C ASP A 299 17.51 30.02 12.09
N PHE A 300 16.50 29.31 11.61
CA PHE A 300 16.57 27.87 11.34
C PHE A 300 16.41 27.54 9.83
N PRO A 301 16.79 26.31 9.39
CA PRO A 301 16.74 25.92 8.00
C PRO A 301 15.35 26.08 7.38
N THR A 302 15.31 26.32 6.06
CA THR A 302 14.07 26.33 5.26
C THR A 302 13.65 24.94 4.80
N THR A 303 14.46 23.92 5.06
CA THR A 303 14.26 22.53 4.67
C THR A 303 14.65 21.61 5.80
N GLY A 304 14.13 20.38 5.82
CA GLY A 304 14.40 19.39 6.84
C GLY A 304 13.18 19.05 7.69
N LEU A 305 13.29 18.05 8.55
CA LEU A 305 12.27 17.67 9.52
C LEU A 305 12.59 18.23 10.91
N TYR A 306 11.66 19.01 11.47
CA TYR A 306 11.76 19.47 12.85
C TYR A 306 11.62 18.30 13.83
N ILE A 307 12.61 18.18 14.74
CA ILE A 307 12.68 17.12 15.76
C ILE A 307 12.01 17.62 17.04
N LYS A 308 10.85 17.06 17.37
CA LYS A 308 10.07 17.38 18.56
C LYS A 308 10.63 16.70 19.81
N ALA A 309 11.09 15.46 19.67
CA ALA A 309 11.68 14.69 20.76
C ALA A 309 12.63 13.61 20.22
N VAL A 310 13.50 13.13 21.07
CA VAL A 310 14.41 12.00 20.79
C VAL A 310 14.16 10.85 21.75
N SER A 311 14.33 9.63 21.25
CA SER A 311 14.18 8.40 22.02
C SER A 311 15.16 7.33 21.52
N GLY A 312 15.29 6.23 22.25
CA GLY A 312 16.06 5.07 21.79
C GLY A 312 17.45 5.46 21.23
N PRO A 313 17.76 5.09 19.98
CA PRO A 313 19.12 5.23 19.42
C PRO A 313 19.59 6.68 19.25
N SER A 314 18.69 7.65 19.22
CA SER A 314 19.08 9.07 19.14
C SER A 314 19.42 9.70 20.48
N VAL A 315 19.08 9.04 21.60
CA VAL A 315 19.46 9.53 22.93
C VAL A 315 20.97 9.50 23.10
N GLY A 316 21.56 10.62 23.47
CA GLY A 316 23.02 10.74 23.64
C GLY A 316 23.81 10.85 22.33
N SER A 317 23.16 10.86 21.18
CA SER A 317 23.82 11.04 19.86
C SER A 317 24.27 12.49 19.59
N GLY A 318 23.79 13.44 20.38
CA GLY A 318 23.98 14.88 20.19
C GLY A 318 22.80 15.53 19.43
N ILE A 319 21.84 14.74 18.95
CA ILE A 319 20.55 15.24 18.43
C ILE A 319 19.64 15.51 19.63
N THR A 320 18.93 16.63 19.60
CA THR A 320 18.01 17.06 20.66
C THR A 320 16.69 17.59 20.09
N ALA A 321 15.70 17.73 20.95
CA ALA A 321 14.49 18.48 20.60
C ALA A 321 14.84 19.92 20.18
N GLY A 322 14.21 20.41 19.13
CA GLY A 322 14.51 21.72 18.54
C GLY A 322 15.51 21.67 17.38
N ASP A 323 16.10 20.51 17.10
CA ASP A 323 16.97 20.31 15.93
C ASP A 323 16.16 20.03 14.66
N PHE A 324 16.86 20.08 13.53
CA PHE A 324 16.28 19.76 12.23
C PHE A 324 17.08 18.66 11.54
N LEU A 325 16.43 17.56 11.21
CA LEU A 325 17.01 16.48 10.40
C LEU A 325 17.12 16.95 8.96
N LEU A 326 18.31 17.03 8.40
CA LEU A 326 18.58 17.53 7.05
C LEU A 326 18.82 16.44 6.04
N GLU A 327 19.64 15.44 6.38
CA GLU A 327 20.02 14.34 5.49
C GLU A 327 20.19 13.04 6.28
N VAL A 328 19.83 11.93 5.64
CA VAL A 328 20.14 10.57 6.12
C VAL A 328 20.78 9.78 4.97
N GLU A 329 21.97 9.23 5.22
CA GLU A 329 22.77 8.53 4.20
C GLU A 329 23.02 9.37 2.92
N GLY A 330 23.17 10.69 3.08
CA GLY A 330 23.36 11.64 1.99
C GLY A 330 22.09 11.97 1.19
N GLN A 331 20.94 11.41 1.56
CA GLN A 331 19.65 11.77 0.96
C GLN A 331 19.00 12.88 1.76
N LYS A 332 18.55 13.92 1.07
CA LYS A 332 17.83 15.04 1.67
C LYS A 332 16.51 14.55 2.28
N ILE A 333 16.20 15.05 3.47
CA ILE A 333 15.00 14.68 4.21
C ILE A 333 14.18 15.94 4.47
N ASP A 334 13.18 16.17 3.67
CA ASP A 334 12.23 17.28 3.85
C ASP A 334 10.91 16.80 4.44
N THR A 335 10.57 15.53 4.25
CA THR A 335 9.30 14.93 4.68
C THR A 335 9.55 13.63 5.44
N THR A 336 8.51 13.21 6.19
CA THR A 336 8.50 11.87 6.83
C THR A 336 8.56 10.76 5.78
N PHE A 337 8.03 11.04 4.60
CA PHE A 337 8.12 10.15 3.45
C PHE A 337 9.57 9.90 3.02
N ASP A 338 10.39 10.96 2.93
CA ASP A 338 11.80 10.83 2.57
C ASP A 338 12.56 10.01 3.60
N LEU A 339 12.31 10.28 4.89
CA LEU A 339 12.91 9.50 5.97
C LEU A 339 12.52 8.03 5.91
N ASN A 340 11.23 7.74 5.78
CA ASN A 340 10.74 6.37 5.68
C ASN A 340 11.33 5.63 4.47
N LYS A 341 11.45 6.29 3.33
CA LYS A 341 12.08 5.73 2.12
C LYS A 341 13.54 5.31 2.37
N VAL A 342 14.28 6.10 3.13
CA VAL A 342 15.68 5.75 3.48
C VAL A 342 15.74 4.61 4.49
N LEU A 343 14.83 4.60 5.49
CA LEU A 343 14.83 3.58 6.54
C LEU A 343 14.23 2.24 6.11
N LEU A 344 13.32 2.23 5.13
CA LEU A 344 12.58 1.05 4.71
C LEU A 344 13.47 -0.16 4.33
N PRO A 345 14.58 0.00 3.58
CA PRO A 345 15.47 -1.10 3.22
C PRO A 345 16.48 -1.48 4.31
N LYS A 346 16.53 -0.72 5.42
CA LYS A 346 17.50 -0.92 6.49
C LYS A 346 17.07 -2.02 7.46
N LYS A 347 18.05 -2.52 8.22
CA LYS A 347 17.85 -3.53 9.26
C LYS A 347 18.13 -2.92 10.64
N ILE A 348 17.54 -3.53 11.67
CA ILE A 348 17.91 -3.23 13.05
C ILE A 348 19.40 -3.54 13.23
N GLY A 349 20.14 -2.59 13.82
CA GLY A 349 21.59 -2.64 13.99
C GLY A 349 22.40 -1.97 12.88
N ASP A 350 21.79 -1.64 11.74
CA ASP A 350 22.49 -0.89 10.67
C ASP A 350 22.91 0.47 11.19
N LYS A 351 24.16 0.87 10.88
CA LYS A 351 24.70 2.18 11.20
C LYS A 351 24.44 3.13 10.05
N ILE A 352 23.76 4.24 10.33
CA ILE A 352 23.42 5.25 9.33
C ILE A 352 24.04 6.61 9.69
N LYS A 353 24.42 7.37 8.66
CA LYS A 353 24.92 8.74 8.79
C LYS A 353 23.75 9.71 8.78
N VAL A 354 23.68 10.56 9.78
CA VAL A 354 22.64 11.55 9.98
C VAL A 354 23.26 12.94 9.99
N LYS A 355 22.79 13.84 9.15
CA LYS A 355 23.17 15.25 9.12
C LYS A 355 22.00 16.07 9.65
N TYR A 356 22.27 16.91 10.62
CA TYR A 356 21.24 17.68 11.30
C TYR A 356 21.73 19.10 11.61
N TRP A 357 20.79 20.02 11.74
CA TRP A 357 21.07 21.38 12.18
C TRP A 357 20.81 21.48 13.69
N HIS A 358 21.74 22.04 14.41
CA HIS A 358 21.70 22.25 15.86
C HIS A 358 22.22 23.65 16.22
N ALA A 359 21.37 24.48 16.78
CA ALA A 359 21.74 25.80 17.32
C ALA A 359 22.60 26.67 16.38
N GLY A 360 22.24 26.76 15.10
CA GLY A 360 22.96 27.59 14.12
C GLY A 360 24.06 26.85 13.34
N GLN A 361 24.31 25.58 13.64
CA GLN A 361 25.39 24.79 13.02
C GLN A 361 24.87 23.48 12.42
N THR A 362 25.40 23.12 11.28
CA THR A 362 25.18 21.78 10.72
C THR A 362 26.18 20.80 11.31
N LYS A 363 25.68 19.70 11.85
CA LYS A 363 26.44 18.61 12.45
C LYS A 363 26.14 17.28 11.76
N GLN A 364 27.02 16.30 11.97
CA GLN A 364 26.84 14.93 11.47
C GLN A 364 27.15 13.94 12.58
N VAL A 365 26.35 12.87 12.63
CA VAL A 365 26.53 11.76 13.58
C VAL A 365 26.24 10.44 12.89
N THR A 366 26.79 9.34 13.41
CA THR A 366 26.44 7.98 12.99
C THR A 366 25.62 7.32 14.10
N ILE A 367 24.43 6.83 13.75
CA ILE A 367 23.49 6.21 14.69
C ILE A 367 23.26 4.77 14.25
N ALA A 368 23.29 3.83 15.19
CA ALA A 368 22.86 2.46 14.97
C ALA A 368 21.34 2.38 15.15
N LEU A 369 20.63 1.88 14.14
CA LEU A 369 19.18 1.75 14.19
C LEU A 369 18.77 0.69 15.22
N GLU A 370 17.74 0.99 16.00
CA GLU A 370 17.15 0.08 16.97
C GLU A 370 15.74 -0.34 16.57
N GLU A 371 15.19 -1.31 17.30
CA GLU A 371 13.79 -1.71 17.14
C GLU A 371 12.85 -0.62 17.68
N SER A 372 11.77 -0.33 16.97
CA SER A 372 10.72 0.54 17.49
C SER A 372 10.20 0.03 18.83
N GLN A 373 10.28 0.85 19.89
CA GLN A 373 9.77 0.53 21.22
C GLN A 373 8.26 0.76 21.32
N THR A 374 7.67 1.47 20.38
CA THR A 374 6.26 1.85 20.39
C THR A 374 5.44 0.83 19.59
N ASN A 375 4.41 0.28 20.19
CA ASN A 375 3.27 -0.27 19.45
C ASN A 375 2.57 0.94 18.82
N ILE A 376 2.92 1.22 17.57
CA ILE A 376 2.28 2.29 16.79
C ILE A 376 1.10 1.70 16.06
#